data_37f77eef78546c97e3bf3ad5ea9a49a8
#
_entry.id   37f77eef78546c97e3bf3ad5ea9a49a8
#
_cell.length_a   1.000
_cell.length_b   1.000
_cell.length_c   1.000
_cell.angle_alpha   90.00
_cell.angle_beta   90.00
_cell.angle_gamma   90.00
#
_symmetry.space_group_name_H-M   'P 1'
#
loop_
_entity.id
_entity.type
_entity.pdbx_description
1 polymer ?
#
loop_
_entity_poly.entity_id
_entity_poly.type
_entity_poly.pdbx_seq_one_letter_code
_entity_poly.pdbx_strand_id
1 'polypeptide(L)'
;ARLKCDGQRAIGEIPSAQGLGRLTHGDDFGVGKRVAMIFKGDTMIYNAGAFKTMADDRFEELLKQLPGVEVRDNKILAGGEEVKRVLIDGKNLFGSKTSYALTDLEASDVRSVRVYEDFSPEAKRLGDNTAEKEKVMNVETKSKRGYILGGNLEGTLGASLERDYSGRHEIRHSEAGSFYRNTERGNWRLEASNSKDNIRQGEGVSFDSKTTPTKQTDAQADYTLRRGDSTNVSTAVRFGRSRQSSTGSSQTEYFPTEAYALRNEESRNESLSKSLSAEISNYVNIQRKKKVFGAMTTFSIDDGSTLGHSRTQQRIDDEKTRTNLNSNSDRRNIRLNVNIFFHSKISERSTLSFNVSGKYAPGDRDGWRVDTTASTPGLQVKLRNDGDSRNYSFGANLGYRYKLGKKGSVNASYNFSRDYARSKQLAVDFLSDPQGVVDTVNSYHYTTDTYTHSLQTSLQYRSGDVWIMAGLGGVLYDIARSERFPKEERFPRLFFQLNPTVYLSVGKSRKRFSFNLASFPQMIPLDALRSTLNATNPLSLQAGNPGLKLQNDLSGSAGFQFTDVKK
;
A
#
# COMPACT_ATOMS: atom_id res chain seq x y z
N ALA A 1 26.42 -10.36 37.58
CA ALA A 1 25.42 -11.41 37.84
C ALA A 1 24.92 -11.93 36.49
N ARG A 2 25.29 -13.17 36.18
CA ARG A 2 24.81 -13.88 34.97
C ARG A 2 23.41 -14.46 35.28
N LEU A 3 22.38 -14.08 34.56
CA LEU A 3 21.12 -14.79 34.52
C LEU A 3 21.17 -15.79 33.36
N LYS A 4 21.18 -17.08 33.67
CA LYS A 4 20.88 -18.18 32.76
C LYS A 4 19.36 -18.21 32.56
N CYS A 5 18.89 -18.14 31.33
CA CYS A 5 17.54 -18.52 30.95
C CYS A 5 17.56 -19.96 30.43
N ASP A 6 17.26 -20.90 31.30
CA ASP A 6 16.82 -22.26 30.89
C ASP A 6 15.31 -22.18 30.66
N GLY A 7 14.88 -22.44 29.46
CA GLY A 7 13.48 -22.49 29.05
C GLY A 7 13.28 -23.49 27.92
N GLN A 8 13.57 -24.76 28.17
CA GLN A 8 13.04 -25.84 27.34
C GLN A 8 11.54 -26.00 27.63
N ARG A 9 10.67 -25.55 26.74
CA ARG A 9 9.29 -26.02 26.68
C ARG A 9 9.25 -27.28 25.84
N ALA A 10 8.88 -28.38 26.50
CA ALA A 10 8.61 -29.66 25.90
C ALA A 10 7.58 -29.53 24.77
N ILE A 11 7.98 -29.93 23.57
CA ILE A 11 7.07 -30.19 22.46
C ILE A 11 6.31 -31.46 22.81
N GLY A 12 5.01 -31.34 23.08
CA GLY A 12 4.14 -32.48 23.35
C GLY A 12 4.13 -33.45 22.17
N GLU A 13 4.43 -34.68 22.45
CA GLU A 13 4.38 -35.79 21.49
C GLU A 13 2.99 -35.90 20.84
N ILE A 14 2.96 -35.81 19.50
CA ILE A 14 1.78 -36.11 18.69
C ILE A 14 1.71 -37.65 18.57
N PRO A 15 0.64 -38.29 19.03
CA PRO A 15 0.53 -39.74 18.94
C PRO A 15 0.44 -40.20 17.48
N SER A 16 1.19 -41.28 17.15
CA SER A 16 1.20 -41.92 15.84
C SER A 16 -0.18 -42.46 15.45
N ALA A 17 -0.60 -42.17 14.23
CA ALA A 17 -1.82 -42.69 13.63
C ALA A 17 -1.61 -44.15 13.17
N GLN A 18 -2.13 -45.10 13.92
CA GLN A 18 -2.45 -46.41 13.40
C GLN A 18 -3.96 -46.54 13.24
N GLY A 19 -4.41 -46.83 12.04
CA GLY A 19 -5.81 -47.17 11.74
C GLY A 19 -6.43 -46.39 10.58
N LEU A 20 -6.04 -46.70 9.35
CA LEU A 20 -6.78 -46.30 8.15
C LEU A 20 -7.93 -47.25 7.87
N GLY A 21 -9.12 -46.97 8.42
CA GLY A 21 -10.38 -47.54 7.96
C GLY A 21 -10.90 -46.81 6.73
N ARG A 22 -11.31 -47.54 5.73
CA ARG A 22 -11.94 -47.07 4.48
C ARG A 22 -13.25 -46.36 4.81
N LEU A 23 -13.31 -45.04 4.63
CA LEU A 23 -14.51 -44.24 4.85
C LEU A 23 -15.43 -44.28 3.62
N THR A 24 -16.57 -44.92 3.77
CA THR A 24 -17.72 -44.85 2.86
C THR A 24 -18.55 -43.58 3.15
N HIS A 25 -19.24 -43.11 2.14
CA HIS A 25 -20.10 -41.90 2.16
C HIS A 25 -21.17 -41.98 3.26
N GLY A 26 -21.11 -41.05 4.22
CA GLY A 26 -22.10 -40.92 5.29
C GLY A 26 -21.40 -40.46 6.58
N ASP A 27 -21.21 -39.14 6.74
CA ASP A 27 -20.41 -38.60 7.81
C ASP A 27 -21.20 -38.46 9.12
N ASP A 28 -21.22 -39.52 9.95
CA ASP A 28 -21.45 -39.39 11.37
C ASP A 28 -20.08 -39.42 12.09
N PHE A 29 -19.60 -38.28 12.55
CA PHE A 29 -18.42 -38.17 13.40
C PHE A 29 -18.77 -38.61 14.82
N GLY A 30 -18.69 -39.90 15.11
CA GLY A 30 -18.72 -40.43 16.48
C GLY A 30 -17.57 -39.88 17.34
N VAL A 31 -17.73 -39.90 18.66
CA VAL A 31 -16.83 -39.38 19.70
C VAL A 31 -15.44 -40.07 19.67
N GLY A 32 -14.67 -39.85 18.60
CA GLY A 32 -13.29 -40.26 18.42
C GLY A 32 -12.44 -39.02 18.18
N LYS A 33 -11.15 -39.03 18.51
CA LYS A 33 -10.18 -37.94 18.28
C LYS A 33 -10.44 -37.29 16.93
N ARG A 34 -10.94 -36.03 16.94
CA ARG A 34 -11.24 -35.30 15.70
C ARG A 34 -9.92 -35.00 14.98
N VAL A 35 -9.79 -35.49 13.76
CA VAL A 35 -8.63 -35.20 12.92
C VAL A 35 -8.64 -33.68 12.64
N ALA A 36 -7.58 -33.00 13.06
CA ALA A 36 -7.50 -31.53 12.97
C ALA A 36 -7.36 -31.05 11.53
N MET A 37 -6.61 -31.78 10.69
CA MET A 37 -6.34 -31.41 9.30
C MET A 37 -6.21 -32.66 8.43
N ILE A 38 -6.77 -32.60 7.22
CA ILE A 38 -6.63 -33.66 6.19
C ILE A 38 -6.29 -33.00 4.84
N PHE A 39 -5.58 -33.76 4.01
CA PHE A 39 -5.35 -33.38 2.61
C PHE A 39 -6.23 -34.27 1.70
N LYS A 40 -6.99 -33.62 0.81
CA LYS A 40 -7.72 -34.28 -0.25
C LYS A 40 -7.22 -33.74 -1.60
N GLY A 41 -6.28 -34.43 -2.23
CA GLY A 41 -5.55 -33.90 -3.38
C GLY A 41 -4.72 -32.69 -2.98
N ASP A 42 -4.93 -31.57 -3.67
CA ASP A 42 -4.26 -30.27 -3.40
C ASP A 42 -5.04 -29.38 -2.41
N THR A 43 -6.17 -29.89 -1.86
CA THR A 43 -7.01 -29.15 -0.91
C THR A 43 -6.62 -29.52 0.53
N MET A 44 -6.31 -28.50 1.33
CA MET A 44 -6.17 -28.62 2.78
C MET A 44 -7.53 -28.40 3.43
N ILE A 45 -7.96 -29.33 4.29
CA ILE A 45 -9.24 -29.24 5.00
C ILE A 45 -8.95 -29.28 6.50
N TYR A 46 -9.37 -28.24 7.20
CA TYR A 46 -9.23 -28.08 8.64
C TYR A 46 -10.60 -28.29 9.30
N ASN A 47 -10.66 -29.09 10.34
CA ASN A 47 -11.84 -29.24 11.18
C ASN A 47 -11.78 -28.24 12.33
N ALA A 48 -12.60 -27.15 12.26
CA ALA A 48 -12.58 -26.10 13.27
C ALA A 48 -12.80 -26.61 14.69
N GLY A 49 -13.62 -27.64 14.86
CA GLY A 49 -13.89 -28.23 16.18
C GLY A 49 -12.72 -29.00 16.82
N ALA A 50 -11.58 -29.15 16.13
CA ALA A 50 -10.37 -29.76 16.68
C ALA A 50 -9.43 -28.69 17.33
N PHE A 51 -9.71 -27.40 17.14
CA PHE A 51 -8.95 -26.29 17.69
C PHE A 51 -9.70 -25.63 18.85
N LYS A 52 -8.97 -25.18 19.85
CA LYS A 52 -9.59 -24.56 21.02
C LYS A 52 -9.85 -23.07 20.73
N THR A 53 -11.10 -22.69 20.64
CA THR A 53 -11.54 -21.30 20.53
C THR A 53 -12.49 -20.99 21.68
N MET A 54 -12.49 -19.74 22.14
CA MET A 54 -13.47 -19.22 23.07
C MET A 54 -14.77 -18.87 22.33
N ALA A 55 -15.85 -18.67 23.07
CA ALA A 55 -17.17 -18.42 22.48
C ALA A 55 -17.23 -17.08 21.70
N ASP A 56 -16.44 -16.11 22.11
CA ASP A 56 -16.32 -14.76 21.57
C ASP A 56 -15.14 -14.57 20.61
N ASP A 57 -14.34 -15.64 20.36
CA ASP A 57 -13.23 -15.58 19.43
C ASP A 57 -13.71 -15.27 18.00
N ARG A 58 -12.99 -14.39 17.33
CA ARG A 58 -13.17 -14.11 15.91
C ARG A 58 -12.48 -15.17 15.05
N PHE A 59 -12.85 -15.23 13.80
CA PHE A 59 -12.27 -16.15 12.83
C PHE A 59 -10.74 -16.01 12.74
N GLU A 60 -10.22 -14.81 12.95
CA GLU A 60 -8.78 -14.57 13.01
C GLU A 60 -8.08 -15.44 14.06
N GLU A 61 -8.64 -15.57 15.27
CA GLU A 61 -8.06 -16.38 16.35
C GLU A 61 -8.05 -17.88 16.00
N LEU A 62 -9.09 -18.35 15.31
CA LEU A 62 -9.09 -19.70 14.76
C LEU A 62 -8.00 -19.88 13.70
N LEU A 63 -7.85 -18.92 12.77
CA LEU A 63 -6.84 -19.01 11.70
C LEU A 63 -5.41 -19.05 12.23
N LYS A 64 -5.10 -18.31 13.29
CA LYS A 64 -3.78 -18.33 13.96
C LYS A 64 -3.39 -19.69 14.52
N GLN A 65 -4.37 -20.56 14.76
CA GLN A 65 -4.14 -21.94 15.25
C GLN A 65 -4.02 -22.97 14.12
N LEU A 66 -4.40 -22.61 12.88
CA LEU A 66 -4.36 -23.53 11.75
C LEU A 66 -2.93 -23.73 11.23
N PRO A 67 -2.41 -24.96 11.17
CA PRO A 67 -1.06 -25.21 10.65
C PRO A 67 -0.89 -24.70 9.21
N GLY A 68 0.15 -23.88 8.97
CA GLY A 68 0.44 -23.33 7.65
C GLY A 68 -0.46 -22.19 7.21
N VAL A 69 -1.27 -21.63 8.12
CA VAL A 69 -2.06 -20.42 7.91
C VAL A 69 -1.51 -19.33 8.83
N GLU A 70 -1.30 -18.15 8.28
CA GLU A 70 -0.83 -16.96 9.01
C GLU A 70 -1.75 -15.78 8.73
N VAL A 71 -1.91 -14.93 9.71
CA VAL A 71 -2.55 -13.61 9.53
C VAL A 71 -1.49 -12.54 9.78
N ARG A 72 -1.22 -11.73 8.76
CA ARG A 72 -0.24 -10.65 8.82
C ARG A 72 -0.77 -9.43 8.07
N ASP A 73 -0.70 -8.25 8.67
CA ASP A 73 -1.16 -6.99 8.09
C ASP A 73 -2.59 -7.06 7.52
N ASN A 74 -3.53 -7.65 8.27
CA ASN A 74 -4.92 -7.91 7.84
C ASN A 74 -5.06 -8.78 6.58
N LYS A 75 -4.03 -9.53 6.23
CA LYS A 75 -4.04 -10.49 5.12
C LYS A 75 -3.94 -11.90 5.64
N ILE A 76 -4.63 -12.80 4.97
CA ILE A 76 -4.57 -14.23 5.24
C ILE A 76 -3.55 -14.84 4.30
N LEU A 77 -2.56 -15.51 4.86
CA LEU A 77 -1.55 -16.26 4.11
C LEU A 77 -1.78 -17.76 4.37
N ALA A 78 -1.73 -18.57 3.34
CA ALA A 78 -1.83 -20.02 3.46
C ALA A 78 -0.70 -20.68 2.65
N GLY A 79 0.19 -21.39 3.34
CA GLY A 79 1.40 -21.94 2.75
C GLY A 79 2.35 -20.85 2.22
N GLY A 80 2.40 -19.67 2.85
CA GLY A 80 3.20 -18.52 2.44
C GLY A 80 2.61 -17.69 1.29
N GLU A 81 1.44 -18.08 0.74
CA GLU A 81 0.77 -17.36 -0.34
C GLU A 81 -0.49 -16.63 0.16
N GLU A 82 -0.73 -15.42 -0.33
CA GLU A 82 -1.90 -14.62 0.04
C GLU A 82 -3.19 -15.26 -0.47
N VAL A 83 -4.16 -15.45 0.44
CA VAL A 83 -5.52 -15.89 0.10
C VAL A 83 -6.25 -14.72 -0.57
N LYS A 84 -6.52 -14.85 -1.86
CA LYS A 84 -7.16 -13.80 -2.67
C LYS A 84 -8.69 -13.76 -2.52
N ARG A 85 -9.30 -14.87 -2.13
CA ARG A 85 -10.76 -14.98 -1.93
C ARG A 85 -11.09 -15.80 -0.71
N VAL A 86 -12.03 -15.28 0.09
CA VAL A 86 -12.67 -16.02 1.18
C VAL A 86 -14.14 -16.23 0.81
N LEU A 87 -14.54 -17.49 0.78
CA LEU A 87 -15.91 -17.92 0.53
C LEU A 87 -16.54 -18.40 1.83
N ILE A 88 -17.82 -18.12 2.03
CA ILE A 88 -18.61 -18.65 3.13
C ILE A 88 -19.69 -19.56 2.51
N ASP A 89 -19.65 -20.84 2.86
CA ASP A 89 -20.54 -21.86 2.30
C ASP A 89 -20.55 -21.85 0.75
N GLY A 90 -19.36 -21.64 0.15
CA GLY A 90 -19.17 -21.54 -1.30
C GLY A 90 -19.55 -20.21 -1.92
N LYS A 91 -20.03 -19.23 -1.15
CA LYS A 91 -20.50 -17.93 -1.62
C LYS A 91 -19.51 -16.82 -1.26
N ASN A 92 -19.27 -15.88 -2.17
CA ASN A 92 -18.43 -14.74 -1.90
C ASN A 92 -19.24 -13.63 -1.19
N LEU A 93 -19.26 -13.66 0.14
CA LEU A 93 -19.98 -12.66 0.94
C LEU A 93 -19.18 -11.36 1.13
N PHE A 94 -17.85 -11.40 1.05
CA PHE A 94 -16.98 -10.26 1.35
C PHE A 94 -16.45 -9.54 0.10
N GLY A 95 -16.70 -10.09 -1.10
CA GLY A 95 -16.15 -9.54 -2.35
C GLY A 95 -14.62 -9.69 -2.41
N SER A 96 -13.93 -8.59 -2.66
CA SER A 96 -12.47 -8.53 -2.66
C SER A 96 -11.85 -8.22 -1.29
N LYS A 97 -12.66 -7.88 -0.28
CA LYS A 97 -12.21 -7.49 1.06
C LYS A 97 -12.14 -8.72 1.98
N THR A 98 -11.13 -9.57 1.78
CA THR A 98 -10.93 -10.81 2.55
C THR A 98 -10.68 -10.57 4.04
N SER A 99 -10.15 -9.40 4.41
CA SER A 99 -9.94 -8.99 5.80
C SER A 99 -11.23 -8.91 6.62
N TYR A 100 -12.37 -8.63 5.99
CA TYR A 100 -13.64 -8.62 6.71
C TYR A 100 -14.06 -10.00 7.23
N ALA A 101 -13.56 -11.08 6.62
CA ALA A 101 -13.79 -12.41 7.17
C ALA A 101 -13.14 -12.59 8.56
N LEU A 102 -12.01 -11.93 8.80
CA LEU A 102 -11.28 -12.03 10.07
C LEU A 102 -12.10 -11.49 11.25
N THR A 103 -12.78 -10.38 11.03
CA THR A 103 -13.50 -9.63 12.08
C THR A 103 -14.99 -9.90 12.14
N ASP A 104 -15.63 -10.25 10.98
CA ASP A 104 -17.07 -10.35 10.88
C ASP A 104 -17.61 -11.75 11.14
N LEU A 105 -16.74 -12.77 11.07
CA LEU A 105 -17.11 -14.18 11.30
C LEU A 105 -16.66 -14.62 12.70
N GLU A 106 -17.57 -15.25 13.44
CA GLU A 106 -17.26 -15.84 14.73
C GLU A 106 -16.62 -17.22 14.56
N ALA A 107 -15.54 -17.51 15.28
CA ALA A 107 -14.90 -18.82 15.26
C ALA A 107 -15.86 -19.94 15.67
N SER A 108 -16.78 -19.64 16.59
CA SER A 108 -17.80 -20.57 17.10
C SER A 108 -18.76 -21.06 16.01
N ASP A 109 -19.03 -20.27 14.95
CA ASP A 109 -19.92 -20.65 13.83
C ASP A 109 -19.19 -21.44 12.73
N VAL A 110 -17.86 -21.52 12.77
CA VAL A 110 -17.08 -22.27 11.77
C VAL A 110 -17.14 -23.77 12.03
N ARG A 111 -17.44 -24.52 10.98
CA ARG A 111 -17.41 -25.99 10.98
C ARG A 111 -16.09 -26.52 10.42
N SER A 112 -15.71 -26.05 9.23
CA SER A 112 -14.49 -26.44 8.56
C SER A 112 -13.95 -25.32 7.68
N VAL A 113 -12.64 -25.33 7.46
CA VAL A 113 -11.95 -24.41 6.56
C VAL A 113 -11.25 -25.22 5.47
N ARG A 114 -11.49 -24.91 4.21
CA ARG A 114 -10.85 -25.55 3.05
C ARG A 114 -9.98 -24.54 2.33
N VAL A 115 -8.73 -24.87 2.09
CA VAL A 115 -7.79 -24.05 1.35
C VAL A 115 -7.33 -24.80 0.10
N TYR A 116 -7.48 -24.17 -1.06
CA TYR A 116 -7.16 -24.77 -2.35
C TYR A 116 -6.78 -23.70 -3.38
N GLU A 117 -6.22 -24.14 -4.50
CA GLU A 117 -5.92 -23.27 -5.64
C GLU A 117 -7.04 -23.34 -6.68
N ASP A 118 -7.47 -22.18 -7.15
CA ASP A 118 -8.54 -22.06 -8.12
C ASP A 118 -8.28 -20.91 -9.11
N PHE A 119 -8.80 -21.00 -10.30
CA PHE A 119 -8.75 -19.87 -11.23
C PHE A 119 -9.66 -18.74 -10.76
N SER A 120 -9.27 -17.50 -11.07
CA SER A 120 -10.14 -16.35 -10.84
C SER A 120 -11.49 -16.53 -11.53
N PRO A 121 -12.60 -15.94 -11.03
CA PRO A 121 -13.89 -15.99 -11.69
C PRO A 121 -13.84 -15.48 -13.14
N GLU A 122 -12.97 -14.50 -13.40
CA GLU A 122 -12.75 -13.95 -14.74
C GLU A 122 -12.05 -14.97 -15.64
N ALA A 123 -10.95 -15.58 -15.18
CA ALA A 123 -10.23 -16.60 -15.94
C ALA A 123 -11.13 -17.81 -16.30
N LYS A 124 -11.95 -18.27 -15.34
CA LYS A 124 -12.93 -19.33 -15.58
C LYS A 124 -13.94 -18.95 -16.66
N ARG A 125 -14.45 -17.72 -16.61
CA ARG A 125 -15.47 -17.21 -17.54
C ARG A 125 -14.90 -17.03 -18.96
N LEU A 126 -13.68 -16.54 -19.05
CA LEU A 126 -12.94 -16.42 -20.32
C LEU A 126 -12.41 -17.77 -20.82
N GLY A 127 -12.49 -18.81 -19.99
CA GLY A 127 -11.93 -20.13 -20.27
C GLY A 127 -10.40 -20.09 -20.39
N ASP A 128 -9.76 -19.25 -19.58
CA ASP A 128 -8.31 -19.09 -19.58
C ASP A 128 -7.67 -20.12 -18.63
N ASN A 129 -7.27 -21.25 -19.16
CA ASN A 129 -6.59 -22.31 -18.40
C ASN A 129 -5.09 -22.06 -18.21
N THR A 130 -4.55 -20.99 -18.81
CA THR A 130 -3.14 -20.62 -18.71
C THR A 130 -2.90 -19.52 -17.66
N ALA A 131 -3.98 -18.93 -17.14
CA ALA A 131 -3.90 -17.95 -16.05
C ALA A 131 -3.29 -18.57 -14.78
N GLU A 132 -2.72 -17.71 -13.97
CA GLU A 132 -2.28 -18.10 -12.64
C GLU A 132 -3.49 -18.47 -11.76
N LYS A 133 -3.34 -19.53 -10.97
CA LYS A 133 -4.35 -19.88 -9.98
C LYS A 133 -4.15 -19.05 -8.72
N GLU A 134 -5.25 -18.70 -8.09
CA GLU A 134 -5.30 -17.98 -6.83
C GLU A 134 -5.50 -18.94 -5.66
N LYS A 135 -4.94 -18.60 -4.51
CA LYS A 135 -5.25 -19.27 -3.26
C LYS A 135 -6.65 -18.85 -2.80
N VAL A 136 -7.53 -19.83 -2.56
CA VAL A 136 -8.92 -19.61 -2.13
C VAL A 136 -9.15 -20.34 -0.83
N MET A 137 -9.81 -19.66 0.10
CA MET A 137 -10.27 -20.25 1.36
C MET A 137 -11.79 -20.32 1.35
N ASN A 138 -12.36 -21.50 1.57
CA ASN A 138 -13.80 -21.70 1.74
C ASN A 138 -14.11 -22.13 3.17
N VAL A 139 -14.86 -21.33 3.87
CA VAL A 139 -15.30 -21.55 5.25
C VAL A 139 -16.70 -22.14 5.22
N GLU A 140 -16.88 -23.32 5.78
CA GLU A 140 -18.20 -23.91 6.00
C GLU A 140 -18.70 -23.53 7.38
N THR A 141 -19.89 -22.94 7.44
CA THR A 141 -20.52 -22.52 8.69
C THR A 141 -21.47 -23.60 9.24
N LYS A 142 -21.69 -23.57 10.55
CA LYS A 142 -22.68 -24.44 11.22
C LYS A 142 -24.10 -23.95 10.94
N SER A 143 -24.28 -22.62 10.90
CA SER A 143 -25.59 -21.98 10.81
C SER A 143 -26.17 -21.97 9.38
N LYS A 144 -25.32 -21.96 8.34
CA LYS A 144 -25.71 -21.87 6.91
C LYS A 144 -26.73 -20.79 6.61
N ARG A 145 -26.71 -19.67 7.36
CA ARG A 145 -27.75 -18.62 7.28
C ARG A 145 -27.75 -17.84 5.96
N GLY A 146 -26.65 -17.85 5.21
CA GLY A 146 -26.51 -17.12 3.95
C GLY A 146 -26.34 -15.61 4.12
N TYR A 147 -26.25 -15.11 5.34
CA TYR A 147 -25.91 -13.72 5.67
C TYR A 147 -25.16 -13.64 6.99
N ILE A 148 -24.36 -12.60 7.15
CA ILE A 148 -23.70 -12.21 8.39
C ILE A 148 -24.18 -10.80 8.73
N LEU A 149 -24.72 -10.62 9.92
CA LEU A 149 -25.12 -9.32 10.48
C LEU A 149 -24.40 -9.16 11.82
N GLY A 150 -23.74 -8.07 12.01
CA GLY A 150 -22.99 -7.85 13.24
C GLY A 150 -22.51 -6.42 13.40
N GLY A 151 -21.83 -6.20 14.49
CA GLY A 151 -21.15 -4.97 14.83
C GLY A 151 -20.28 -5.18 16.04
N ASN A 152 -19.32 -4.30 16.23
CA ASN A 152 -18.52 -4.24 17.43
C ASN A 152 -18.41 -2.80 17.92
N LEU A 153 -18.24 -2.68 19.22
CA LEU A 153 -17.90 -1.42 19.90
C LEU A 153 -16.69 -1.73 20.77
N GLU A 154 -15.64 -0.97 20.56
CA GLU A 154 -14.39 -1.11 21.29
C GLU A 154 -14.06 0.22 21.93
N GLY A 155 -13.59 0.19 23.17
CA GLY A 155 -13.14 1.37 23.89
C GLY A 155 -11.91 1.05 24.71
N THR A 156 -10.88 1.86 24.58
CA THR A 156 -9.65 1.77 25.36
C THR A 156 -9.37 3.11 26.03
N LEU A 157 -9.10 3.08 27.31
CA LEU A 157 -8.69 4.25 28.08
C LEU A 157 -7.37 3.93 28.77
N GLY A 158 -6.41 4.82 28.66
CA GLY A 158 -5.10 4.71 29.29
C GLY A 158 -4.59 6.07 29.75
N ALA A 159 -3.66 6.07 30.69
CA ALA A 159 -2.92 7.25 31.08
C ALA A 159 -1.43 7.00 31.01
N SER A 160 -0.67 7.99 30.54
CA SER A 160 0.78 7.94 30.60
C SER A 160 1.24 8.05 32.04
N LEU A 161 2.14 7.17 32.47
CA LEU A 161 2.81 7.28 33.78
C LEU A 161 3.83 8.42 33.79
N GLU A 162 4.37 8.76 32.62
CA GLU A 162 5.28 9.90 32.44
C GLU A 162 4.47 11.19 32.27
N ARG A 163 4.98 12.27 32.85
CA ARG A 163 4.42 13.60 32.65
C ARG A 163 4.94 14.17 31.31
N ASP A 164 4.08 14.89 30.61
CA ASP A 164 4.46 15.70 29.48
C ASP A 164 5.33 16.91 29.89
N TYR A 165 5.79 17.68 28.92
CA TYR A 165 6.58 18.89 29.18
C TYR A 165 5.83 19.95 29.99
N SER A 166 4.50 19.87 30.06
CA SER A 166 3.64 20.74 30.87
C SER A 166 3.41 20.20 32.29
N GLY A 167 4.01 19.07 32.65
CA GLY A 167 3.90 18.39 33.93
C GLY A 167 2.59 17.61 34.12
N ARG A 168 1.82 17.37 33.05
CA ARG A 168 0.53 16.68 33.09
C ARG A 168 0.66 15.24 32.63
N HIS A 169 -0.12 14.34 33.24
CA HIS A 169 -0.30 13.00 32.71
C HIS A 169 -1.17 13.04 31.47
N GLU A 170 -0.74 12.38 30.44
CA GLU A 170 -1.46 12.34 29.18
C GLU A 170 -2.50 11.23 29.17
N ILE A 171 -3.76 11.61 28.98
CA ILE A 171 -4.86 10.65 28.80
C ILE A 171 -4.89 10.24 27.33
N ARG A 172 -4.86 8.95 27.11
CA ARG A 172 -5.00 8.31 25.80
C ARG A 172 -6.30 7.55 25.75
N HIS A 173 -6.95 7.57 24.62
CA HIS A 173 -8.20 6.85 24.42
C HIS A 173 -8.32 6.42 22.96
N SER A 174 -9.06 5.35 22.74
CA SER A 174 -9.46 4.91 21.42
C SER A 174 -10.87 4.32 21.52
N GLU A 175 -11.78 4.86 20.74
CA GLU A 175 -13.13 4.33 20.57
C GLU A 175 -13.30 3.98 19.09
N ALA A 176 -13.82 2.80 18.83
CA ALA A 176 -14.15 2.34 17.49
C ALA A 176 -15.48 1.61 17.50
N GLY A 177 -16.26 1.82 16.46
CA GLY A 177 -17.51 1.10 16.26
C GLY A 177 -17.66 0.71 14.81
N SER A 178 -18.16 -0.48 14.59
CA SER A 178 -18.57 -0.93 13.26
C SER A 178 -19.94 -1.60 13.31
N PHE A 179 -20.70 -1.44 12.24
CA PHE A 179 -21.96 -2.13 12.03
C PHE A 179 -22.04 -2.56 10.56
N TYR A 180 -22.36 -3.82 10.32
CA TYR A 180 -22.29 -4.39 8.98
C TYR A 180 -23.32 -5.48 8.72
N ARG A 181 -23.66 -5.63 7.45
CA ARG A 181 -24.45 -6.75 6.93
C ARG A 181 -23.82 -7.25 5.64
N ASN A 182 -23.46 -8.51 5.63
CA ASN A 182 -22.88 -9.21 4.48
C ASN A 182 -23.87 -10.26 3.97
N THR A 183 -24.25 -10.18 2.70
CA THR A 183 -25.14 -11.11 2.03
C THR A 183 -24.61 -11.45 0.65
N GLU A 184 -25.13 -12.50 0.02
CA GLU A 184 -24.81 -12.84 -1.36
C GLU A 184 -25.18 -11.70 -2.35
N ARG A 185 -26.30 -10.99 -2.09
CA ARG A 185 -26.78 -9.90 -2.95
C ARG A 185 -26.13 -8.56 -2.70
N GLY A 186 -25.49 -8.37 -1.59
CA GLY A 186 -24.82 -7.11 -1.28
C GLY A 186 -24.40 -6.99 0.16
N ASN A 187 -23.57 -6.01 0.40
CA ASN A 187 -23.02 -5.71 1.72
C ASN A 187 -23.19 -4.24 2.00
N TRP A 188 -23.32 -3.90 3.26
CA TRP A 188 -23.08 -2.56 3.73
C TRP A 188 -22.32 -2.60 5.06
N ARG A 189 -21.52 -1.59 5.29
CA ARG A 189 -20.70 -1.42 6.48
C ARG A 189 -20.59 0.05 6.83
N LEU A 190 -20.79 0.35 8.09
CA LEU A 190 -20.53 1.65 8.68
C LEU A 190 -19.46 1.47 9.73
N GLU A 191 -18.45 2.29 9.69
CA GLU A 191 -17.35 2.29 10.66
C GLU A 191 -17.10 3.72 11.10
N ALA A 192 -16.84 3.90 12.38
CA ALA A 192 -16.38 5.17 12.95
C ALA A 192 -15.35 4.89 14.03
N SER A 193 -14.33 5.70 14.08
CA SER A 193 -13.33 5.64 15.13
C SER A 193 -12.88 7.03 15.55
N ASN A 194 -12.52 7.14 16.82
CA ASN A 194 -11.92 8.34 17.38
C ASN A 194 -10.82 7.90 18.33
N SER A 195 -9.63 8.42 18.15
CA SER A 195 -8.51 8.05 18.99
C SER A 195 -7.60 9.24 19.33
N LYS A 196 -6.98 9.14 20.47
CA LYS A 196 -5.83 9.95 20.88
C LYS A 196 -4.76 9.00 21.36
N ASP A 197 -3.87 8.57 20.47
CA ASP A 197 -2.81 7.62 20.80
C ASP A 197 -1.51 7.93 20.05
N ASN A 198 -0.40 7.38 20.54
CA ASN A 198 0.86 7.40 19.83
C ASN A 198 0.84 6.31 18.76
N ILE A 199 0.68 6.69 17.50
CA ILE A 199 0.84 5.75 16.39
C ILE A 199 2.32 5.43 16.28
N ARG A 200 2.72 4.24 16.71
CA ARG A 200 4.02 3.68 16.35
C ARG A 200 3.95 3.22 14.90
N GLN A 201 4.42 4.06 14.00
CA GLN A 201 4.65 3.62 12.63
C GLN A 201 5.94 2.81 12.58
N GLY A 202 5.79 1.49 12.50
CA GLY A 202 6.87 0.56 12.17
C GLY A 202 7.69 0.09 13.36
N GLU A 203 8.13 -1.16 13.30
CA GLU A 203 9.14 -1.76 14.18
C GLU A 203 10.54 -1.23 13.83
N GLY A 204 10.76 0.05 14.06
CA GLY A 204 12.08 0.67 14.01
C GLY A 204 12.42 1.22 15.38
N VAL A 205 13.47 0.75 16.00
CA VAL A 205 14.03 1.37 17.20
C VAL A 205 14.61 2.72 16.79
N SER A 206 13.79 3.77 16.84
CA SER A 206 14.26 5.14 16.77
C SER A 206 14.51 5.60 18.21
N PHE A 207 15.77 5.78 18.54
CA PHE A 207 16.15 6.41 19.78
C PHE A 207 15.78 7.90 19.69
N ASP A 208 15.05 8.41 20.70
CA ASP A 208 14.77 9.82 20.98
C ASP A 208 13.72 10.60 20.18
N SER A 209 12.69 10.00 19.62
CA SER A 209 11.50 10.79 19.29
C SER A 209 10.39 10.60 20.35
N LYS A 210 10.19 11.58 21.20
CA LYS A 210 8.95 11.67 22.00
C LYS A 210 7.81 12.06 21.07
N THR A 211 7.17 11.06 20.49
CA THR A 211 5.97 11.29 19.69
C THR A 211 4.81 11.66 20.60
N THR A 212 4.30 12.85 20.42
CA THR A 212 3.04 13.28 21.04
C THR A 212 1.87 12.57 20.37
N PRO A 213 0.80 12.22 21.12
CA PRO A 213 -0.29 11.45 20.56
C PRO A 213 -0.98 12.16 19.41
N THR A 214 -1.28 11.39 18.40
CA THR A 214 -2.11 11.80 17.27
C THR A 214 -3.58 11.71 17.68
N LYS A 215 -4.35 12.78 17.46
CA LYS A 215 -5.81 12.72 17.52
C LYS A 215 -6.31 12.40 16.12
N GLN A 216 -7.07 11.32 15.99
CA GLN A 216 -7.62 10.88 14.72
C GLN A 216 -9.11 10.57 14.88
N THR A 217 -9.90 11.03 13.93
CA THR A 217 -11.31 10.69 13.81
C THR A 217 -11.57 10.26 12.39
N ASP A 218 -12.08 9.07 12.19
CA ASP A 218 -12.39 8.50 10.89
C ASP A 218 -13.83 8.02 10.86
N ALA A 219 -14.48 8.17 9.72
CA ALA A 219 -15.78 7.59 9.44
C ALA A 219 -15.78 7.03 8.02
N GLN A 220 -16.34 5.84 7.87
CA GLN A 220 -16.43 5.16 6.59
C GLN A 220 -17.81 4.53 6.43
N ALA A 221 -18.35 4.64 5.23
CA ALA A 221 -19.55 3.94 4.80
C ALA A 221 -19.28 3.22 3.49
N ASP A 222 -19.43 1.91 3.49
CA ASP A 222 -19.28 1.06 2.31
C ASP A 222 -20.64 0.47 1.94
N TYR A 223 -20.96 0.46 0.66
CA TYR A 223 -22.12 -0.22 0.11
C TYR A 223 -21.71 -1.02 -1.13
N THR A 224 -22.13 -2.25 -1.22
CA THR A 224 -21.92 -3.10 -2.38
C THR A 224 -23.22 -3.79 -2.76
N LEU A 225 -23.59 -3.71 -4.03
CA LEU A 225 -24.72 -4.42 -4.62
C LEU A 225 -24.20 -5.46 -5.61
N ARG A 226 -24.72 -6.69 -5.52
CA ARG A 226 -24.41 -7.79 -6.42
C ARG A 226 -25.68 -8.33 -7.06
N ARG A 227 -25.65 -8.53 -8.36
CA ARG A 227 -26.73 -9.21 -9.09
C ARG A 227 -26.20 -10.50 -9.70
N GLY A 228 -26.28 -11.57 -8.90
CA GLY A 228 -25.61 -12.85 -9.20
C GLY A 228 -24.11 -12.66 -9.39
N ASP A 229 -23.47 -13.55 -10.15
CA ASP A 229 -22.05 -13.43 -10.51
C ASP A 229 -21.78 -12.42 -11.63
N SER A 230 -22.79 -11.68 -12.09
CA SER A 230 -22.70 -10.91 -13.33
C SER A 230 -22.54 -9.41 -13.14
N THR A 231 -22.94 -8.87 -12.00
CA THR A 231 -22.87 -7.41 -11.76
C THR A 231 -22.47 -7.15 -10.30
N ASN A 232 -21.49 -6.32 -10.15
CA ASN A 232 -21.04 -5.81 -8.85
C ASN A 232 -20.90 -4.29 -8.93
N VAL A 233 -21.58 -3.58 -8.06
CA VAL A 233 -21.46 -2.12 -7.91
C VAL A 233 -21.14 -1.84 -6.46
N SER A 234 -20.06 -1.12 -6.20
CA SER A 234 -19.71 -0.71 -4.84
C SER A 234 -19.40 0.77 -4.78
N THR A 235 -19.79 1.38 -3.69
CA THR A 235 -19.50 2.76 -3.34
C THR A 235 -18.94 2.79 -1.93
N ALA A 236 -17.85 3.51 -1.73
CA ALA A 236 -17.31 3.79 -0.42
C ALA A 236 -17.16 5.30 -0.24
N VAL A 237 -17.55 5.79 0.91
CA VAL A 237 -17.38 7.18 1.35
C VAL A 237 -16.51 7.13 2.60
N ARG A 238 -15.45 7.92 2.61
CA ARG A 238 -14.52 8.02 3.75
C ARG A 238 -14.37 9.48 4.14
N PHE A 239 -14.31 9.70 5.41
CA PHE A 239 -14.01 10.98 6.02
C PHE A 239 -12.94 10.77 7.09
N GLY A 240 -11.92 11.61 7.09
CA GLY A 240 -10.84 11.55 8.06
C GLY A 240 -10.45 12.93 8.54
N ARG A 241 -10.21 13.04 9.84
CA ARG A 241 -9.63 14.22 10.46
C ARG A 241 -8.49 13.80 11.36
N SER A 242 -7.33 14.39 11.18
CA SER A 242 -6.21 14.14 12.09
C SER A 242 -5.60 15.43 12.62
N ARG A 243 -5.04 15.32 13.82
CA ARG A 243 -4.18 16.34 14.41
C ARG A 243 -3.02 15.64 15.08
N GLN A 244 -1.84 15.89 14.55
CA GLN A 244 -0.59 15.31 15.02
C GLN A 244 0.33 16.42 15.51
N SER A 245 0.92 16.21 16.67
CA SER A 245 2.01 17.01 17.18
C SER A 245 3.24 16.13 17.27
N SER A 246 4.38 16.60 16.83
CA SER A 246 5.64 15.87 16.96
C SER A 246 6.72 16.79 17.52
N THR A 247 7.56 16.22 18.38
CA THR A 247 8.79 16.86 18.87
C THR A 247 9.93 15.90 18.62
N GLY A 248 11.02 16.40 18.07
CA GLY A 248 12.23 15.63 17.82
C GLY A 248 13.45 16.43 18.22
N SER A 249 14.47 15.77 18.76
CA SER A 249 15.78 16.34 18.97
C SER A 249 16.82 15.46 18.30
N SER A 250 17.83 16.08 17.73
CA SER A 250 18.98 15.38 17.18
C SER A 250 20.26 16.10 17.60
N GLN A 251 21.28 15.32 17.88
CA GLN A 251 22.62 15.81 18.11
C GLN A 251 23.54 15.15 17.11
N THR A 252 24.29 15.95 16.35
CA THR A 252 25.23 15.49 15.34
C THR A 252 26.60 16.05 15.63
N GLU A 253 27.59 15.19 15.70
CA GLU A 253 29.00 15.54 15.84
C GLU A 253 29.71 15.26 14.53
N TYR A 254 30.32 16.30 13.97
CA TYR A 254 31.13 16.19 12.77
C TYR A 254 32.58 16.15 13.16
N PHE A 255 33.26 15.04 12.87
CA PHE A 255 34.65 14.89 13.17
C PHE A 255 35.52 15.83 12.32
N PRO A 256 36.57 16.42 12.89
CA PRO A 256 37.44 17.32 12.17
C PRO A 256 38.16 16.58 11.02
N THR A 257 38.31 17.26 9.92
CA THR A 257 39.11 16.87 8.76
C THR A 257 40.17 17.94 8.50
N GLU A 258 41.13 17.69 7.57
CA GLU A 258 42.12 18.71 7.20
C GLU A 258 41.49 20.03 6.72
N ALA A 259 40.24 19.99 6.22
CA ALA A 259 39.53 21.14 5.68
C ALA A 259 38.49 21.77 6.63
N TYR A 260 38.12 21.08 7.71
CA TYR A 260 37.00 21.52 8.59
C TYR A 260 37.33 21.24 10.06
N ALA A 261 36.98 22.21 10.91
CA ALA A 261 37.08 22.09 12.37
C ALA A 261 36.01 21.17 12.96
N LEU A 262 36.15 20.80 14.21
CA LEU A 262 35.13 20.07 14.97
C LEU A 262 33.84 20.88 15.02
N ARG A 263 32.76 20.27 14.60
CA ARG A 263 31.43 20.91 14.59
C ARG A 263 30.43 20.03 15.32
N ASN A 264 29.78 20.60 16.32
CA ASN A 264 28.65 20.00 17.02
C ASN A 264 27.37 20.75 16.64
N GLU A 265 26.32 19.98 16.31
CA GLU A 265 25.02 20.50 15.97
C GLU A 265 23.94 19.85 16.85
N GLU A 266 23.19 20.66 17.56
CA GLU A 266 22.00 20.23 18.30
C GLU A 266 20.78 20.87 17.64
N SER A 267 19.82 20.05 17.26
CA SER A 267 18.58 20.50 16.64
C SER A 267 17.38 19.99 17.43
N ARG A 268 16.42 20.89 17.65
CA ARG A 268 15.11 20.57 18.24
C ARG A 268 14.02 21.05 17.30
N ASN A 269 13.15 20.12 16.92
CA ASN A 269 12.06 20.36 16.01
C ASN A 269 10.72 20.10 16.69
N GLU A 270 9.79 21.00 16.53
CA GLU A 270 8.41 20.88 17.01
C GLU A 270 7.48 21.12 15.81
N SER A 271 6.51 20.27 15.60
CA SER A 271 5.52 20.48 14.55
C SER A 271 4.11 20.11 14.99
N LEU A 272 3.14 20.85 14.48
CA LEU A 272 1.72 20.59 14.62
C LEU A 272 1.11 20.49 13.23
N SER A 273 0.67 19.30 12.87
CA SER A 273 -0.03 19.04 11.62
C SER A 273 -1.51 18.78 11.88
N LYS A 274 -2.36 19.36 11.04
CA LYS A 274 -3.80 19.11 11.01
C LYS A 274 -4.16 18.70 9.60
N SER A 275 -5.01 17.72 9.44
CA SER A 275 -5.54 17.33 8.12
C SER A 275 -7.02 16.99 8.19
N LEU A 276 -7.69 17.26 7.09
CA LEU A 276 -9.06 16.88 6.81
C LEU A 276 -9.07 16.20 5.45
N SER A 277 -9.63 15.01 5.35
CA SER A 277 -9.75 14.27 4.10
C SER A 277 -11.18 13.80 3.89
N ALA A 278 -11.62 13.84 2.66
CA ALA A 278 -12.86 13.22 2.21
C ALA A 278 -12.61 12.48 0.91
N GLU A 279 -13.12 11.26 0.81
CA GLU A 279 -12.98 10.41 -0.38
C GLU A 279 -14.31 9.73 -0.71
N ILE A 280 -14.64 9.73 -1.99
CA ILE A 280 -15.72 8.92 -2.56
C ILE A 280 -15.11 8.03 -3.64
N SER A 281 -15.28 6.74 -3.52
CA SER A 281 -14.83 5.77 -4.50
C SER A 281 -15.98 4.90 -4.97
N ASN A 282 -16.08 4.70 -6.29
CA ASN A 282 -17.09 3.87 -6.92
C ASN A 282 -16.41 2.80 -7.78
N TYR A 283 -16.95 1.61 -7.77
CA TYR A 283 -16.52 0.50 -8.59
C TYR A 283 -17.74 -0.18 -9.22
N VAL A 284 -17.70 -0.34 -10.53
CA VAL A 284 -18.71 -1.06 -11.29
C VAL A 284 -18.03 -2.17 -12.06
N ASN A 285 -18.55 -3.39 -11.97
CA ASN A 285 -18.10 -4.53 -12.75
C ASN A 285 -19.31 -5.27 -13.29
N ILE A 286 -19.44 -5.33 -14.61
CA ILE A 286 -20.51 -5.99 -15.33
C ILE A 286 -19.90 -7.11 -16.15
N GLN A 287 -20.32 -8.33 -15.88
CA GLN A 287 -19.83 -9.52 -16.55
C GLN A 287 -20.93 -10.15 -17.38
N ARG A 288 -20.64 -10.42 -18.62
CA ARG A 288 -21.49 -11.16 -19.56
C ARG A 288 -20.74 -12.39 -20.07
N LYS A 289 -21.43 -13.33 -20.72
CA LYS A 289 -20.85 -14.65 -21.11
C LYS A 289 -19.40 -14.61 -21.61
N LYS A 290 -19.05 -13.66 -22.48
CA LYS A 290 -17.72 -13.54 -23.08
C LYS A 290 -17.08 -12.15 -22.88
N LYS A 291 -17.73 -11.27 -22.11
CA LYS A 291 -17.31 -9.87 -21.96
C LYS A 291 -17.32 -9.47 -20.51
N VAL A 292 -16.34 -8.68 -20.11
CA VAL A 292 -16.26 -8.04 -18.80
C VAL A 292 -16.07 -6.55 -19.05
N PHE A 293 -16.90 -5.74 -18.45
CA PHE A 293 -16.76 -4.29 -18.42
C PHE A 293 -16.62 -3.84 -16.97
N GLY A 294 -15.70 -2.94 -16.71
CA GLY A 294 -15.59 -2.34 -15.39
C GLY A 294 -15.20 -0.88 -15.46
N ALA A 295 -15.58 -0.16 -14.43
CA ALA A 295 -15.21 1.22 -14.21
C ALA A 295 -14.92 1.45 -12.72
N MET A 296 -13.88 2.21 -12.44
CA MET A 296 -13.53 2.66 -11.10
C MET A 296 -13.33 4.17 -11.13
N THR A 297 -13.93 4.86 -10.19
CA THR A 297 -13.73 6.29 -9.99
C THR A 297 -13.39 6.56 -8.53
N THR A 298 -12.44 7.43 -8.29
CA THR A 298 -12.11 7.92 -6.94
C THR A 298 -11.99 9.42 -7.00
N PHE A 299 -12.72 10.10 -6.15
CA PHE A 299 -12.61 11.52 -5.91
C PHE A 299 -12.18 11.74 -4.46
N SER A 300 -11.12 12.50 -4.23
CA SER A 300 -10.68 12.86 -2.89
C SER A 300 -10.29 14.33 -2.79
N ILE A 301 -10.52 14.89 -1.61
CA ILE A 301 -10.08 16.21 -1.18
C ILE A 301 -9.29 16.00 0.10
N ASP A 302 -8.08 16.54 0.13
CA ASP A 302 -7.22 16.58 1.30
C ASP A 302 -6.87 18.04 1.60
N ASP A 303 -7.26 18.52 2.75
CA ASP A 303 -6.93 19.86 3.27
C ASP A 303 -6.05 19.70 4.50
N GLY A 304 -4.94 20.43 4.58
CA GLY A 304 -3.98 20.27 5.66
C GLY A 304 -3.24 21.55 5.99
N SER A 305 -2.93 21.71 7.26
CA SER A 305 -2.08 22.79 7.76
C SER A 305 -0.96 22.22 8.63
N THR A 306 0.22 22.79 8.52
CA THR A 306 1.38 22.43 9.34
C THR A 306 2.02 23.68 9.91
N LEU A 307 2.19 23.72 11.22
CA LEU A 307 2.97 24.72 11.94
C LEU A 307 4.26 24.02 12.41
N GLY A 308 5.39 24.58 12.07
CA GLY A 308 6.70 24.07 12.45
C GLY A 308 7.54 25.09 13.19
N HIS A 309 8.23 24.64 14.21
CA HIS A 309 9.26 25.39 14.91
C HIS A 309 10.51 24.52 15.01
N SER A 310 11.63 25.02 14.51
CA SER A 310 12.93 24.36 14.59
C SER A 310 13.94 25.29 15.21
N ARG A 311 14.71 24.77 16.15
CA ARG A 311 15.83 25.48 16.76
C ARG A 311 17.07 24.64 16.59
N THR A 312 18.04 25.21 15.87
CA THR A 312 19.35 24.58 15.65
C THR A 312 20.42 25.40 16.35
N GLN A 313 21.23 24.77 17.14
CA GLN A 313 22.41 25.36 17.75
C GLN A 313 23.63 24.63 17.18
N GLN A 314 24.52 25.39 16.56
CA GLN A 314 25.81 24.89 16.06
C GLN A 314 26.93 25.47 16.89
N ARG A 315 27.93 24.66 17.16
CA ARG A 315 29.20 25.08 17.74
C ARG A 315 30.31 24.64 16.81
N ILE A 316 31.08 25.61 16.33
CA ILE A 316 32.28 25.39 15.53
C ILE A 316 33.43 26.01 16.35
N ASP A 317 34.32 25.19 16.86
CA ASP A 317 35.32 25.59 17.85
C ASP A 317 34.66 26.32 19.05
N ASP A 318 34.97 27.59 19.27
CA ASP A 318 34.38 28.41 20.34
C ASP A 318 33.22 29.27 19.91
N GLU A 319 32.91 29.31 18.61
CA GLU A 319 31.82 30.10 18.06
C GLU A 319 30.48 29.35 18.12
N LYS A 320 29.48 29.98 18.75
CA LYS A 320 28.13 29.43 18.85
C LYS A 320 27.16 30.19 17.94
N THR A 321 26.55 29.47 17.04
CA THR A 321 25.49 29.98 16.17
C THR A 321 24.15 29.37 16.55
N ARG A 322 23.11 30.18 16.68
CA ARG A 322 21.74 29.71 16.94
C ARG A 322 20.82 30.17 15.81
N THR A 323 20.12 29.22 15.24
CA THR A 323 19.12 29.48 14.20
C THR A 323 17.75 29.03 14.73
N ASN A 324 16.75 29.91 14.65
CA ASN A 324 15.35 29.55 14.90
C ASN A 324 14.59 29.67 13.57
N LEU A 325 13.86 28.62 13.23
CA LEU A 325 13.02 28.55 12.05
C LEU A 325 11.58 28.37 12.49
N ASN A 326 10.72 29.30 12.09
CA ASN A 326 9.27 29.17 12.21
C ASN A 326 8.67 29.03 10.82
N SER A 327 7.81 28.06 10.65
CA SER A 327 7.14 27.81 9.37
C SER A 327 5.66 27.55 9.55
N ASN A 328 4.86 28.03 8.63
CA ASN A 328 3.46 27.67 8.46
C ASN A 328 3.27 27.24 7.01
N SER A 329 2.49 26.21 6.79
CA SER A 329 2.14 25.74 5.44
C SER A 329 0.73 25.20 5.42
N ASP A 330 -0.11 25.78 4.60
CA ASP A 330 -1.44 25.30 4.28
C ASP A 330 -1.42 24.62 2.91
N ARG A 331 -2.12 23.50 2.79
CA ARG A 331 -2.11 22.67 1.59
C ARG A 331 -3.53 22.17 1.31
N ARG A 332 -3.94 22.31 0.06
CA ARG A 332 -5.16 21.69 -0.47
C ARG A 332 -4.82 20.83 -1.68
N ASN A 333 -5.24 19.60 -1.67
CA ASN A 333 -5.11 18.68 -2.80
C ASN A 333 -6.48 18.13 -3.18
N ILE A 334 -6.78 18.14 -4.46
CA ILE A 334 -7.94 17.49 -5.04
C ILE A 334 -7.44 16.40 -5.97
N ARG A 335 -8.06 15.23 -5.96
CA ARG A 335 -7.72 14.13 -6.87
C ARG A 335 -8.97 13.53 -7.46
N LEU A 336 -8.95 13.38 -8.77
CA LEU A 336 -9.93 12.59 -9.49
C LEU A 336 -9.18 11.51 -10.27
N ASN A 337 -9.51 10.25 -10.02
CA ASN A 337 -9.00 9.12 -10.79
C ASN A 337 -10.19 8.40 -11.43
N VAL A 338 -10.03 8.07 -12.70
CA VAL A 338 -11.00 7.30 -13.48
C VAL A 338 -10.25 6.17 -14.16
N ASN A 339 -10.77 4.96 -14.08
CA ASN A 339 -10.25 3.79 -14.78
C ASN A 339 -11.42 3.01 -15.37
N ILE A 340 -11.37 2.74 -16.66
CA ILE A 340 -12.38 1.97 -17.40
C ILE A 340 -11.68 0.83 -18.09
N PHE A 341 -12.14 -0.39 -17.88
CA PHE A 341 -11.57 -1.55 -18.53
C PHE A 341 -12.64 -2.41 -19.20
N PHE A 342 -12.22 -3.04 -20.27
CA PHE A 342 -13.02 -3.94 -21.06
C PHE A 342 -12.21 -5.16 -21.47
N HIS A 343 -12.76 -6.35 -21.22
CA HIS A 343 -12.17 -7.62 -21.65
C HIS A 343 -13.21 -8.38 -22.47
N SER A 344 -12.80 -8.92 -23.58
CA SER A 344 -13.68 -9.69 -24.47
C SER A 344 -12.99 -10.92 -25.03
N LYS A 345 -13.62 -12.07 -24.86
CA LYS A 345 -13.26 -13.28 -25.58
C LYS A 345 -13.78 -13.19 -27.00
N ILE A 346 -12.91 -12.90 -27.97
CA ILE A 346 -13.26 -12.73 -29.39
C ILE A 346 -13.52 -14.09 -30.04
N SER A 347 -12.66 -15.08 -29.72
CA SER A 347 -12.77 -16.46 -30.18
C SER A 347 -12.43 -17.41 -29.05
N GLU A 348 -12.52 -18.74 -29.26
CA GLU A 348 -12.11 -19.72 -28.26
C GLU A 348 -10.61 -19.64 -27.93
N ARG A 349 -9.81 -19.04 -28.83
CA ARG A 349 -8.36 -18.89 -28.66
C ARG A 349 -7.92 -17.46 -28.40
N SER A 350 -8.77 -16.45 -28.61
CA SER A 350 -8.37 -15.04 -28.61
C SER A 350 -9.15 -14.23 -27.58
N THR A 351 -8.44 -13.46 -26.78
CA THR A 351 -8.99 -12.48 -25.84
C THR A 351 -8.39 -11.11 -26.11
N LEU A 352 -9.23 -10.09 -26.16
CA LEU A 352 -8.85 -8.68 -26.25
C LEU A 352 -9.14 -8.00 -24.92
N SER A 353 -8.22 -7.18 -24.46
CA SER A 353 -8.38 -6.30 -23.31
C SER A 353 -8.10 -4.86 -23.72
N PHE A 354 -8.89 -3.96 -23.18
CA PHE A 354 -8.71 -2.53 -23.37
C PHE A 354 -8.92 -1.84 -22.02
N ASN A 355 -8.02 -0.91 -21.69
CA ASN A 355 -8.11 -0.13 -20.47
C ASN A 355 -7.81 1.34 -20.79
N VAL A 356 -8.59 2.25 -20.20
CA VAL A 356 -8.34 3.68 -20.24
C VAL A 356 -8.32 4.20 -18.82
N SER A 357 -7.32 4.99 -18.51
CA SER A 357 -7.18 5.64 -17.22
C SER A 357 -6.99 7.14 -17.37
N GLY A 358 -7.55 7.89 -16.45
CA GLY A 358 -7.38 9.33 -16.34
C GLY A 358 -7.16 9.73 -14.88
N LYS A 359 -6.27 10.67 -14.67
CA LYS A 359 -6.01 11.27 -13.35
C LYS A 359 -5.92 12.78 -13.50
N TYR A 360 -6.57 13.48 -12.60
CA TYR A 360 -6.46 14.92 -12.44
C TYR A 360 -6.19 15.24 -10.98
N ALA A 361 -5.13 16.00 -10.71
CA ALA A 361 -4.68 16.28 -9.36
C ALA A 361 -4.11 17.71 -9.25
N PRO A 362 -4.96 18.75 -9.12
CA PRO A 362 -4.53 20.06 -8.72
C PRO A 362 -4.18 20.10 -7.23
N GLY A 363 -3.25 20.96 -6.86
CA GLY A 363 -2.86 21.20 -5.49
C GLY A 363 -2.35 22.62 -5.30
N ASP A 364 -2.79 23.24 -4.23
CA ASP A 364 -2.35 24.56 -3.81
C ASP A 364 -1.60 24.45 -2.50
N ARG A 365 -0.57 25.27 -2.34
CA ARG A 365 0.22 25.37 -1.12
C ARG A 365 0.57 26.82 -0.86
N ASP A 366 0.21 27.31 0.30
CA ASP A 366 0.64 28.63 0.80
C ASP A 366 1.38 28.44 2.12
N GLY A 367 2.41 29.23 2.36
CA GLY A 367 3.19 29.10 3.58
C GLY A 367 4.12 30.29 3.84
N TRP A 368 4.41 30.48 5.11
CA TRP A 368 5.40 31.42 5.61
C TRP A 368 6.56 30.71 6.26
N ARG A 369 7.74 31.23 6.04
CA ARG A 369 8.96 30.80 6.70
C ARG A 369 9.70 32.02 7.24
N VAL A 370 10.05 32.01 8.51
CA VAL A 370 10.86 33.04 9.16
C VAL A 370 12.06 32.38 9.81
N ASP A 371 13.23 32.68 9.32
CA ASP A 371 14.51 32.23 9.87
C ASP A 371 15.19 33.39 10.57
N THR A 372 15.67 33.15 11.78
CA THR A 372 16.47 34.12 12.55
C THR A 372 17.75 33.45 13.03
N THR A 373 18.90 34.02 12.68
CA THR A 373 20.23 33.53 13.10
C THR A 373 20.85 34.54 14.05
N ALA A 374 21.23 34.10 15.25
CA ALA A 374 21.68 35.01 16.33
C ALA A 374 23.16 35.40 16.27
N SER A 375 24.00 34.67 15.52
CA SER A 375 25.45 34.93 15.43
C SER A 375 25.85 36.05 14.44
N THR A 376 24.95 36.38 13.51
CA THR A 376 25.17 37.45 12.52
C THR A 376 23.99 38.41 12.58
N PRO A 377 24.12 39.58 13.23
CA PRO A 377 23.06 40.61 13.18
C PRO A 377 22.76 40.95 11.72
N GLY A 378 21.55 40.66 11.27
CA GLY A 378 21.10 40.95 9.89
C GLY A 378 20.78 39.73 9.03
N LEU A 379 21.13 38.50 9.41
CA LEU A 379 20.70 37.31 8.67
C LEU A 379 19.34 36.85 9.21
N GLN A 380 18.31 37.56 8.83
CA GLN A 380 16.92 37.13 9.01
C GLN A 380 16.38 36.82 7.62
N VAL A 381 15.62 35.79 7.47
CA VAL A 381 14.91 35.44 6.23
C VAL A 381 13.43 35.37 6.55
N LYS A 382 12.63 36.17 5.83
CA LYS A 382 11.18 36.14 5.92
C LYS A 382 10.63 35.88 4.53
N LEU A 383 10.31 34.62 4.26
CA LEU A 383 9.83 34.17 2.96
C LEU A 383 8.35 33.79 3.04
N ARG A 384 7.58 34.23 2.06
CA ARG A 384 6.28 33.68 1.73
C ARG A 384 6.43 32.80 0.50
N ASN A 385 5.96 31.56 0.62
CA ASN A 385 5.93 30.60 -0.47
C ASN A 385 4.47 30.40 -0.90
N ASP A 386 4.17 30.71 -2.14
CA ASP A 386 2.89 30.45 -2.77
C ASP A 386 3.12 29.45 -3.92
N GLY A 387 2.52 28.27 -3.83
CA GLY A 387 2.73 27.15 -4.74
C GLY A 387 1.44 26.66 -5.37
N ASP A 388 1.42 26.53 -6.69
CA ASP A 388 0.35 25.92 -7.48
C ASP A 388 0.93 24.72 -8.25
N SER A 389 0.28 23.58 -8.14
CA SER A 389 0.60 22.37 -8.90
C SER A 389 -0.63 21.86 -9.64
N ARG A 390 -0.43 21.44 -10.89
CA ARG A 390 -1.48 20.81 -11.70
C ARG A 390 -0.91 19.60 -12.38
N ASN A 391 -1.43 18.45 -12.02
CA ASN A 391 -1.02 17.17 -12.58
C ASN A 391 -2.21 16.51 -13.24
N TYR A 392 -2.06 16.10 -14.48
CA TYR A 392 -3.02 15.22 -15.12
C TYR A 392 -2.28 14.13 -15.91
N SER A 393 -2.86 12.96 -15.90
CA SER A 393 -2.38 11.86 -16.71
C SER A 393 -3.54 11.21 -17.46
N PHE A 394 -3.23 10.72 -18.64
CA PHE A 394 -4.09 9.89 -19.46
C PHE A 394 -3.32 8.65 -19.86
N GLY A 395 -3.92 7.49 -19.75
CA GLY A 395 -3.34 6.23 -20.16
C GLY A 395 -4.31 5.38 -20.95
N ALA A 396 -3.81 4.66 -21.93
CA ALA A 396 -4.55 3.66 -22.68
C ALA A 396 -3.71 2.40 -22.82
N ASN A 397 -4.32 1.25 -22.56
CA ASN A 397 -3.71 -0.06 -22.72
C ASN A 397 -4.55 -0.90 -23.67
N LEU A 398 -3.91 -1.54 -24.63
CA LEU A 398 -4.49 -2.53 -25.52
C LEU A 398 -3.73 -3.84 -25.35
N GLY A 399 -4.41 -4.90 -24.93
CA GLY A 399 -3.83 -6.22 -24.73
C GLY A 399 -4.51 -7.27 -25.62
N TYR A 400 -3.72 -8.14 -26.18
CA TYR A 400 -4.19 -9.28 -26.97
C TYR A 400 -3.53 -10.55 -26.46
N ARG A 401 -4.34 -11.57 -26.19
CA ARG A 401 -3.89 -12.90 -25.81
C ARG A 401 -4.36 -13.92 -26.82
N TYR A 402 -3.44 -14.77 -27.28
CA TYR A 402 -3.73 -15.90 -28.14
C TYR A 402 -3.30 -17.22 -27.51
N LYS A 403 -4.21 -18.20 -27.44
CA LYS A 403 -3.95 -19.53 -26.87
C LYS A 403 -3.27 -20.43 -27.88
N LEU A 404 -2.10 -20.94 -27.50
CA LEU A 404 -1.35 -21.96 -28.21
C LEU A 404 -1.75 -23.35 -27.68
N GLY A 405 -2.92 -23.83 -28.11
CA GLY A 405 -3.49 -25.08 -27.61
C GLY A 405 -4.00 -24.99 -26.16
N LYS A 406 -3.86 -26.09 -25.40
CA LYS A 406 -4.36 -26.20 -24.01
C LYS A 406 -3.37 -25.72 -22.96
N LYS A 407 -2.09 -25.61 -23.29
CA LYS A 407 -1.00 -25.43 -22.31
C LYS A 407 -0.23 -24.12 -22.49
N GLY A 408 -0.37 -23.45 -23.61
CA GLY A 408 0.39 -22.24 -23.92
C GLY A 408 -0.47 -21.04 -24.29
N SER A 409 0.06 -19.85 -24.11
CA SER A 409 -0.49 -18.60 -24.66
C SER A 409 0.61 -17.59 -24.96
N VAL A 410 0.38 -16.79 -25.99
CA VAL A 410 1.17 -15.60 -26.29
C VAL A 410 0.33 -14.39 -25.93
N ASN A 411 0.94 -13.43 -25.23
CA ASN A 411 0.32 -12.16 -24.89
C ASN A 411 1.13 -11.05 -25.54
N ALA A 412 0.46 -10.06 -26.08
CA ALA A 412 1.03 -8.81 -26.52
C ALA A 412 0.23 -7.66 -25.92
N SER A 413 0.89 -6.66 -25.40
CA SER A 413 0.22 -5.46 -24.89
C SER A 413 0.97 -4.20 -25.31
N TYR A 414 0.21 -3.19 -25.67
CA TYR A 414 0.71 -1.86 -25.94
C TYR A 414 0.08 -0.90 -24.93
N ASN A 415 0.95 -0.14 -24.26
CA ASN A 415 0.56 0.89 -23.32
C ASN A 415 1.01 2.25 -23.86
N PHE A 416 0.12 3.20 -23.83
CA PHE A 416 0.38 4.61 -24.04
C PHE A 416 0.02 5.37 -22.78
N SER A 417 0.88 6.26 -22.33
CA SER A 417 0.51 7.28 -21.34
C SER A 417 1.06 8.65 -21.70
N ARG A 418 0.32 9.66 -21.30
CA ARG A 418 0.76 11.04 -21.24
C ARG A 418 0.60 11.55 -19.83
N ASP A 419 1.68 11.99 -19.24
CA ASP A 419 1.74 12.57 -17.91
C ASP A 419 2.19 14.04 -18.02
N TYR A 420 1.31 14.94 -17.64
CA TYR A 420 1.59 16.36 -17.59
C TYR A 420 1.66 16.83 -16.15
N ALA A 421 2.71 17.55 -15.81
CA ALA A 421 2.90 18.18 -14.53
C ALA A 421 3.26 19.66 -14.73
N ARG A 422 2.56 20.54 -14.05
CA ARG A 422 2.92 21.94 -13.89
C ARG A 422 3.20 22.19 -12.42
N SER A 423 4.29 22.86 -12.12
CA SER A 423 4.60 23.30 -10.76
C SER A 423 5.09 24.76 -10.81
N LYS A 424 4.49 25.57 -9.97
CA LYS A 424 4.84 26.96 -9.77
C LYS A 424 5.03 27.18 -8.28
N GLN A 425 6.12 27.83 -7.92
CA GLN A 425 6.37 28.34 -6.58
C GLN A 425 6.88 29.77 -6.71
N LEU A 426 6.27 30.66 -5.98
CA LEU A 426 6.72 32.04 -5.84
C LEU A 426 7.18 32.23 -4.39
N ALA A 427 8.45 32.51 -4.21
CA ALA A 427 9.02 32.90 -2.94
C ALA A 427 9.22 34.44 -2.95
N VAL A 428 8.73 35.08 -1.92
CA VAL A 428 8.85 36.54 -1.76
C VAL A 428 9.59 36.83 -0.47
N ASP A 429 10.69 37.55 -0.59
CA ASP A 429 11.49 38.05 0.54
C ASP A 429 10.95 39.41 1.01
N PHE A 430 10.62 39.51 2.29
CA PHE A 430 10.11 40.71 2.95
C PHE A 430 11.14 41.38 3.88
N LEU A 431 12.37 40.86 3.91
CA LEU A 431 13.44 41.47 4.69
C LEU A 431 14.22 42.50 3.92
N SER A 432 14.48 42.20 2.65
CA SER A 432 15.17 43.11 1.76
C SER A 432 14.32 44.34 1.41
N ASP A 433 12.98 44.14 1.35
CA ASP A 433 12.00 45.21 1.11
C ASP A 433 10.67 44.85 1.82
N PRO A 434 10.09 45.78 2.62
CA PRO A 434 8.78 45.59 3.24
C PRO A 434 7.64 45.34 2.25
N GLN A 435 7.76 45.77 1.00
CA GLN A 435 6.79 45.49 -0.08
C GLN A 435 6.97 44.08 -0.66
N GLY A 436 8.09 43.42 -0.38
CA GLY A 436 8.45 42.11 -0.84
C GLY A 436 9.14 42.10 -2.21
N VAL A 437 10.27 41.41 -2.28
CA VAL A 437 11.03 41.16 -3.51
C VAL A 437 10.98 39.70 -3.84
N VAL A 438 10.79 39.37 -5.13
CA VAL A 438 10.78 37.97 -5.57
C VAL A 438 12.17 37.37 -5.38
N ASP A 439 12.23 36.32 -4.57
CA ASP A 439 13.42 35.49 -4.41
C ASP A 439 13.55 34.57 -5.63
N THR A 440 14.44 34.95 -6.55
CA THR A 440 14.64 34.20 -7.80
C THR A 440 15.28 32.84 -7.60
N VAL A 441 15.98 32.62 -6.49
CA VAL A 441 16.64 31.35 -6.17
C VAL A 441 15.62 30.30 -5.69
N ASN A 442 14.66 30.75 -4.88
CA ASN A 442 13.64 29.88 -4.30
C ASN A 442 12.32 29.89 -5.08
N SER A 443 12.22 30.66 -6.15
CA SER A 443 11.05 30.69 -7.04
C SER A 443 11.29 29.87 -8.29
N TYR A 444 10.25 29.17 -8.74
CA TYR A 444 10.31 28.41 -9.99
C TYR A 444 8.95 28.31 -10.67
N HIS A 445 8.97 28.17 -11.97
CA HIS A 445 7.81 27.81 -12.77
C HIS A 445 8.26 26.87 -13.90
N TYR A 446 7.83 25.63 -13.83
CA TYR A 446 8.11 24.65 -14.88
C TYR A 446 6.88 23.81 -15.24
N THR A 447 6.93 23.27 -16.44
CA THR A 447 6.01 22.26 -16.93
C THR A 447 6.79 21.06 -17.41
N THR A 448 6.27 19.88 -17.20
CA THR A 448 6.82 18.65 -17.75
C THR A 448 5.72 17.90 -18.46
N ASP A 449 5.97 17.49 -19.69
CA ASP A 449 5.09 16.67 -20.51
C ASP A 449 5.84 15.39 -20.87
N THR A 450 5.34 14.26 -20.45
CA THR A 450 5.97 12.95 -20.66
C THR A 450 5.04 12.04 -21.42
N TYR A 451 5.48 11.58 -22.56
CA TYR A 451 4.82 10.54 -23.32
C TYR A 451 5.56 9.23 -23.12
N THR A 452 4.82 8.18 -22.78
CA THR A 452 5.38 6.84 -22.61
C THR A 452 4.71 5.88 -23.56
N HIS A 453 5.50 5.18 -24.34
CA HIS A 453 5.06 4.11 -25.21
C HIS A 453 5.72 2.81 -24.73
N SER A 454 4.94 1.79 -24.42
CA SER A 454 5.46 0.50 -23.98
C SER A 454 4.81 -0.62 -24.78
N LEU A 455 5.63 -1.43 -25.40
CA LEU A 455 5.22 -2.68 -26.04
C LEU A 455 5.79 -3.84 -25.24
N GLN A 456 4.95 -4.76 -24.82
CA GLN A 456 5.37 -5.96 -24.09
C GLN A 456 4.79 -7.20 -24.75
N THR A 457 5.62 -8.21 -24.93
CA THR A 457 5.22 -9.53 -25.41
C THR A 457 5.64 -10.58 -24.41
N SER A 458 4.84 -11.62 -24.21
CA SER A 458 5.19 -12.75 -23.36
C SER A 458 4.62 -14.06 -23.86
N LEU A 459 5.40 -15.11 -23.68
CA LEU A 459 4.99 -16.49 -23.85
C LEU A 459 4.71 -17.07 -22.46
N GLN A 460 3.55 -17.68 -22.26
CA GLN A 460 3.19 -18.41 -21.07
C GLN A 460 2.96 -19.87 -21.42
N TYR A 461 3.49 -20.77 -20.60
CA TYR A 461 3.29 -22.19 -20.71
C TYR A 461 2.97 -22.79 -19.36
N ARG A 462 1.91 -23.63 -19.32
CA ARG A 462 1.51 -24.35 -18.11
C ARG A 462 1.21 -25.81 -18.44
N SER A 463 1.87 -26.73 -17.75
CA SER A 463 1.61 -28.15 -17.87
C SER A 463 1.82 -28.83 -16.52
N GLY A 464 0.72 -29.32 -15.93
CA GLY A 464 0.75 -29.91 -14.60
C GLY A 464 1.29 -28.91 -13.56
N ASP A 465 2.40 -29.27 -12.95
CA ASP A 465 3.05 -28.51 -11.89
C ASP A 465 4.12 -27.51 -12.39
N VAL A 466 4.23 -27.36 -13.71
CA VAL A 466 5.20 -26.45 -14.33
C VAL A 466 4.47 -25.25 -14.91
N TRP A 467 4.89 -24.05 -14.51
CA TRP A 467 4.48 -22.78 -15.10
C TRP A 467 5.69 -21.95 -15.48
N ILE A 468 5.74 -21.53 -16.73
CA ILE A 468 6.81 -20.72 -17.30
C ILE A 468 6.19 -19.49 -17.95
N MET A 469 6.77 -18.33 -17.70
CA MET A 469 6.50 -17.09 -18.44
C MET A 469 7.85 -16.49 -18.86
N ALA A 470 8.00 -16.23 -20.13
CA ALA A 470 9.14 -15.49 -20.68
C ALA A 470 8.61 -14.30 -21.48
N GLY A 471 9.11 -13.11 -21.21
CA GLY A 471 8.65 -11.89 -21.84
C GLY A 471 9.79 -10.95 -22.21
N LEU A 472 9.55 -10.16 -23.22
CA LEU A 472 10.38 -9.04 -23.60
C LEU A 472 9.51 -7.81 -23.83
N GLY A 473 9.87 -6.72 -23.17
CA GLY A 473 9.25 -5.41 -23.35
C GLY A 473 10.24 -4.38 -23.84
N GLY A 474 9.72 -3.33 -24.45
CA GLY A 474 10.44 -2.10 -24.76
C GLY A 474 9.62 -0.90 -24.31
N VAL A 475 10.27 0.07 -23.69
CA VAL A 475 9.64 1.31 -23.26
C VAL A 475 10.39 2.49 -23.85
N LEU A 476 9.64 3.39 -24.46
CA LEU A 476 10.12 4.66 -24.99
C LEU A 476 9.51 5.78 -24.16
N TYR A 477 10.36 6.64 -23.60
CA TYR A 477 9.98 7.86 -22.89
C TYR A 477 10.38 9.07 -23.74
N ASP A 478 9.41 9.90 -24.05
CA ASP A 478 9.62 11.24 -24.61
C ASP A 478 9.23 12.28 -23.56
N ILE A 479 10.23 12.97 -23.05
CA ILE A 479 10.09 13.91 -21.94
C ILE A 479 10.44 15.31 -22.44
N ALA A 480 9.50 16.24 -22.31
CA ALA A 480 9.71 17.65 -22.56
C ALA A 480 9.51 18.43 -21.25
N ARG A 481 10.60 18.93 -20.69
CA ARG A 481 10.57 19.86 -19.56
C ARG A 481 10.79 21.28 -20.08
N SER A 482 9.93 22.20 -19.68
CA SER A 482 10.07 23.63 -19.98
C SER A 482 10.07 24.40 -18.68
N GLU A 483 11.17 25.08 -18.40
CA GLU A 483 11.30 26.03 -17.31
C GLU A 483 10.95 27.43 -17.85
N ARG A 484 10.16 28.20 -17.13
CA ARG A 484 9.73 29.54 -17.49
C ARG A 484 10.28 30.61 -16.54
N PHE A 485 10.68 30.17 -15.35
CA PHE A 485 11.25 31.02 -14.32
C PHE A 485 12.20 30.20 -13.44
N PRO A 486 13.37 30.73 -13.00
CA PRO A 486 13.87 32.09 -13.20
C PRO A 486 14.41 32.33 -14.62
N LYS A 487 14.71 31.28 -15.38
CA LYS A 487 15.22 31.36 -16.76
C LYS A 487 14.35 30.52 -17.67
N GLU A 488 14.05 31.06 -18.86
CA GLU A 488 13.32 30.28 -19.85
C GLU A 488 14.27 29.28 -20.54
N GLU A 489 13.98 28.01 -20.37
CA GLU A 489 14.80 26.91 -20.91
C GLU A 489 13.95 25.67 -21.18
N ARG A 490 14.31 24.91 -22.21
CA ARG A 490 13.60 23.69 -22.60
C ARG A 490 14.58 22.53 -22.71
N PHE A 491 14.22 21.41 -22.06
CA PHE A 491 15.01 20.19 -22.00
C PHE A 491 14.22 19.00 -22.59
N PRO A 492 14.30 18.75 -23.89
CA PRO A 492 13.75 17.52 -24.47
C PRO A 492 14.67 16.34 -24.19
N ARG A 493 14.09 15.19 -23.86
CA ARG A 493 14.81 13.94 -23.62
C ARG A 493 14.03 12.75 -24.21
N LEU A 494 14.75 11.88 -24.90
CA LEU A 494 14.24 10.64 -25.44
C LEU A 494 15.03 9.47 -24.85
N PHE A 495 14.34 8.53 -24.21
CA PHE A 495 14.96 7.36 -23.61
C PHE A 495 14.27 6.09 -24.11
N PHE A 496 15.06 5.08 -24.43
CA PHE A 496 14.56 3.75 -24.75
C PHE A 496 15.18 2.73 -23.82
N GLN A 497 14.36 1.76 -23.36
CA GLN A 497 14.78 0.72 -22.45
C GLN A 497 14.12 -0.61 -22.77
N LEU A 498 14.90 -1.71 -22.66
CA LEU A 498 14.41 -3.08 -22.80
C LEU A 498 14.14 -3.69 -21.43
N ASN A 499 13.03 -4.40 -21.29
CA ASN A 499 12.56 -5.00 -20.05
C ASN A 499 12.35 -6.51 -20.23
N PRO A 500 13.38 -7.34 -20.11
CA PRO A 500 13.23 -8.78 -20.09
C PRO A 500 12.56 -9.24 -18.78
N THR A 501 11.69 -10.24 -18.87
CA THR A 501 11.05 -10.89 -17.73
C THR A 501 11.06 -12.40 -17.91
N VAL A 502 11.44 -13.13 -16.88
CA VAL A 502 11.35 -14.60 -16.85
C VAL A 502 10.78 -15.02 -15.51
N TYR A 503 9.77 -15.84 -15.56
CA TYR A 503 9.21 -16.48 -14.38
C TYR A 503 9.13 -17.99 -14.59
N LEU A 504 9.61 -18.76 -13.62
CA LEU A 504 9.52 -20.22 -13.61
C LEU A 504 8.97 -20.65 -12.26
N SER A 505 7.98 -21.53 -12.27
CA SER A 505 7.50 -22.22 -11.07
C SER A 505 7.35 -23.70 -11.37
N VAL A 506 7.97 -24.55 -10.55
CA VAL A 506 7.96 -26.01 -10.71
C VAL A 506 7.60 -26.63 -9.37
N GLY A 507 6.60 -27.50 -9.36
CA GLY A 507 6.19 -28.26 -8.19
C GLY A 507 4.79 -27.92 -7.70
N LYS A 508 4.36 -28.66 -6.66
CA LYS A 508 3.05 -28.52 -6.01
C LYS A 508 3.15 -27.76 -4.70
N SER A 509 2.01 -27.49 -4.08
CA SER A 509 1.90 -26.76 -2.81
C SER A 509 2.82 -27.25 -1.68
N ARG A 510 3.22 -28.53 -1.69
CA ARG A 510 4.13 -29.10 -0.70
C ARG A 510 5.62 -28.92 -1.02
N LYS A 511 5.97 -28.90 -2.30
CA LYS A 511 7.35 -28.72 -2.80
C LYS A 511 7.29 -27.87 -4.05
N ARG A 512 7.73 -26.64 -3.97
CA ARG A 512 7.71 -25.70 -5.08
C ARG A 512 9.06 -24.98 -5.18
N PHE A 513 9.62 -24.96 -6.35
CA PHE A 513 10.70 -24.08 -6.73
C PHE A 513 10.14 -22.93 -7.57
N SER A 514 10.55 -21.71 -7.28
CA SER A 514 10.23 -20.53 -8.08
C SER A 514 11.49 -19.74 -8.40
N PHE A 515 11.53 -19.22 -9.61
CA PHE A 515 12.57 -18.31 -10.08
C PHE A 515 11.91 -17.15 -10.79
N ASN A 516 12.33 -15.94 -10.46
CA ASN A 516 11.87 -14.72 -11.10
C ASN A 516 13.07 -13.86 -11.48
N LEU A 517 13.08 -13.38 -12.70
CA LEU A 517 14.01 -12.37 -13.22
C LEU A 517 13.19 -11.29 -13.90
N ALA A 518 13.32 -10.05 -13.45
CA ALA A 518 12.60 -8.93 -14.02
C ALA A 518 13.46 -7.67 -14.04
N SER A 519 13.34 -6.92 -15.11
CA SER A 519 13.94 -5.60 -15.24
C SER A 519 12.88 -4.54 -14.97
N PHE A 520 13.24 -3.56 -14.12
CA PHE A 520 12.39 -2.44 -13.74
C PHE A 520 13.05 -1.14 -14.16
N PRO A 521 12.49 -0.44 -15.17
CA PRO A 521 12.94 0.89 -15.50
C PRO A 521 12.59 1.85 -14.37
N GLN A 522 13.59 2.56 -13.85
CA GLN A 522 13.38 3.62 -12.88
C GLN A 522 13.36 4.96 -13.61
N MET A 523 12.21 5.62 -13.58
CA MET A 523 12.12 6.97 -14.12
C MET A 523 12.88 7.93 -13.22
N ILE A 524 13.69 8.79 -13.80
CA ILE A 524 14.41 9.83 -13.07
C ILE A 524 13.38 10.78 -12.43
N PRO A 525 13.50 11.09 -11.13
CA PRO A 525 12.70 12.14 -10.53
C PRO A 525 12.86 13.44 -11.33
N LEU A 526 11.76 13.99 -11.82
CA LEU A 526 11.81 15.15 -12.72
C LEU A 526 12.44 16.39 -12.07
N ASP A 527 12.37 16.48 -10.75
CA ASP A 527 13.07 17.51 -9.97
C ASP A 527 14.59 17.35 -9.98
N ALA A 528 15.10 16.14 -10.15
CA ALA A 528 16.53 15.90 -10.29
C ALA A 528 17.10 16.38 -11.64
N LEU A 529 16.24 16.66 -12.62
CA LEU A 529 16.62 17.23 -13.92
C LEU A 529 16.63 18.77 -13.95
N ARG A 530 16.47 19.44 -12.80
CA ARG A 530 16.52 20.91 -12.74
C ARG A 530 17.92 21.42 -13.09
N SER A 531 17.98 22.53 -13.81
CA SER A 531 19.22 23.32 -13.97
C SER A 531 19.43 24.30 -12.81
N THR A 532 18.38 24.55 -12.01
CA THR A 532 18.37 25.56 -10.95
C THR A 532 18.73 24.99 -9.59
N LEU A 533 19.40 25.80 -8.78
CA LEU A 533 19.75 25.48 -7.40
C LEU A 533 18.50 25.63 -6.51
N ASN A 534 18.26 24.67 -5.64
CA ASN A 534 17.30 24.80 -4.54
C ASN A 534 18.07 25.18 -3.28
N ALA A 535 17.91 26.39 -2.84
CA ALA A 535 18.54 26.95 -1.65
C ALA A 535 17.51 27.28 -0.54
N THR A 536 16.37 26.58 -0.52
CA THR A 536 15.35 26.75 0.54
C THR A 536 15.90 26.43 1.93
N ASN A 537 16.91 25.59 2.02
CA ASN A 537 17.72 25.44 3.21
C ASN A 537 19.14 25.94 2.90
N PRO A 538 19.58 27.08 3.46
CA PRO A 538 20.93 27.61 3.22
C PRO A 538 22.06 26.64 3.62
N LEU A 539 21.78 25.73 4.54
CA LEU A 539 22.74 24.72 5.02
C LEU A 539 22.74 23.45 4.15
N SER A 540 21.81 23.32 3.21
CA SER A 540 21.68 22.15 2.33
C SER A 540 21.23 22.59 0.96
N LEU A 541 22.20 22.87 0.10
CA LEU A 541 21.94 23.25 -1.29
C LEU A 541 21.73 22.00 -2.14
N GLN A 542 20.65 21.98 -2.91
CA GLN A 542 20.35 20.89 -3.83
C GLN A 542 20.41 21.41 -5.27
N ALA A 543 21.27 20.80 -6.07
CA ALA A 543 21.31 21.04 -7.51
C ALA A 543 20.84 19.80 -8.26
N GLY A 544 20.05 20.01 -9.29
CA GLY A 544 19.71 18.93 -10.22
C GLY A 544 20.81 18.73 -11.26
N ASN A 545 20.73 17.63 -11.96
CA ASN A 545 21.62 17.33 -13.08
C ASN A 545 20.81 17.01 -14.33
N PRO A 546 20.70 17.93 -15.30
CA PRO A 546 19.98 17.66 -16.55
C PRO A 546 20.57 16.52 -17.39
N GLY A 547 21.83 16.12 -17.12
CA GLY A 547 22.52 15.04 -17.82
C GLY A 547 22.26 13.64 -17.27
N LEU A 548 21.39 13.46 -16.26
CA LEU A 548 21.07 12.16 -15.70
C LEU A 548 20.54 11.19 -16.76
N LYS A 549 20.93 9.92 -16.63
CA LYS A 549 20.47 8.81 -17.46
C LYS A 549 19.47 7.97 -16.69
N LEU A 550 18.58 7.25 -17.41
CA LEU A 550 17.69 6.29 -16.78
C LEU A 550 18.49 5.20 -16.07
N GLN A 551 18.04 4.86 -14.88
CA GLN A 551 18.51 3.68 -14.16
C GLN A 551 17.65 2.48 -14.54
N ASN A 552 18.29 1.36 -14.78
CA ASN A 552 17.64 0.08 -15.03
C ASN A 552 18.05 -0.91 -13.94
N ASP A 553 17.08 -1.32 -13.14
CA ASP A 553 17.31 -2.30 -12.10
C ASP A 553 16.92 -3.68 -12.62
N LEU A 554 17.88 -4.60 -12.67
CA LEU A 554 17.64 -6.02 -12.94
C LEU A 554 17.58 -6.76 -11.60
N SER A 555 16.42 -7.28 -11.26
CA SER A 555 16.20 -8.04 -10.03
C SER A 555 15.98 -9.51 -10.34
N GLY A 556 16.71 -10.37 -9.64
CA GLY A 556 16.53 -11.82 -9.70
C GLY A 556 16.25 -12.40 -8.32
N SER A 557 15.29 -13.32 -8.23
CA SER A 557 14.99 -14.06 -7.00
C SER A 557 14.76 -15.53 -7.30
N ALA A 558 15.22 -16.41 -6.40
CA ALA A 558 14.93 -17.83 -6.43
C ALA A 558 14.42 -18.26 -5.06
N GLY A 559 13.37 -19.05 -5.02
CA GLY A 559 12.76 -19.53 -3.80
C GLY A 559 12.48 -21.02 -3.87
N PHE A 560 12.67 -21.73 -2.74
CA PHE A 560 12.25 -23.12 -2.59
C PHE A 560 11.35 -23.22 -1.36
N GLN A 561 10.14 -23.70 -1.57
CA GLN A 561 9.17 -23.94 -0.53
C GLN A 561 9.06 -25.45 -0.29
N PHE A 562 9.16 -25.84 0.96
CA PHE A 562 8.98 -27.22 1.38
C PHE A 562 8.07 -27.27 2.61
N THR A 563 7.03 -28.06 2.55
CA THR A 563 6.13 -28.30 3.69
C THR A 563 6.05 -29.80 3.93
N ASP A 564 6.63 -30.24 5.03
CA ASP A 564 6.51 -31.63 5.50
C ASP A 564 5.40 -31.69 6.53
N VAL A 565 4.38 -32.49 6.22
CA VAL A 565 3.31 -32.81 7.17
C VAL A 565 3.51 -34.28 7.52
N LYS A 566 4.11 -34.52 8.68
CA LYS A 566 4.18 -35.88 9.22
C LYS A 566 2.74 -36.41 9.32
N LYS A 567 2.54 -37.55 8.69
CA LYS A 567 1.28 -38.32 8.78
C LYS A 567 1.02 -38.78 10.19
#